data_14cdd8a0af18dc5d0fae1ddacdcb075c
#
_entry.id   14cdd8a0af18dc5d0fae1ddacdcb075c
#
_cell.length_a   1.000
_cell.length_b   1.000
_cell.length_c   1.000
_cell.angle_alpha   90.00
_cell.angle_beta   90.00
_cell.angle_gamma   90.00
#
_symmetry.space_group_name_H-M   'P 1'
#
loop_
_entity.id
_entity.type
_entity.pdbx_description
1 polymer ?
#
loop_
_entity_poly.entity_id
_entity_poly.type
_entity_poly.pdbx_seq_one_letter_code
_entity_poly.pdbx_strand_id
1 'polypeptide(L)'
;QQLGGQQLEGQQLDINFVESVDLGCRRLTERFNLSSDHPSAKDIDGAHKMAAQMMSEAIVRAQQQCAAPELMVGVGGTATSLIAIRDLLDPYDPAKVHLNHISLDEVSQIEGLLASKTLKEREDITGLQAKRAPVMLAGTILLAELMKNSGFKHLVVSESDLLFGLVITAAAVHQGKQSPVIWQPILRPLN
;
A
#
# COMPACT_ATOMS: atom_id res chain seq x y z
N GLN A 1 -15.29 -8.66 -19.24
CA GLN A 1 -16.46 -7.79 -19.01
C GLN A 1 -15.93 -6.36 -18.90
N GLN A 2 -16.27 -5.52 -19.87
CA GLN A 2 -16.03 -4.08 -19.80
C GLN A 2 -16.84 -3.54 -18.60
N LEU A 3 -16.14 -3.13 -17.56
CA LEU A 3 -16.71 -2.18 -16.60
C LEU A 3 -16.96 -0.89 -17.38
N GLY A 4 -18.22 -0.62 -17.67
CA GLY A 4 -18.63 0.56 -18.39
C GLY A 4 -18.09 1.78 -17.68
N GLY A 5 -17.25 2.54 -18.38
CA GLY A 5 -16.75 3.82 -17.91
C GLY A 5 -17.93 4.78 -17.79
N GLN A 6 -18.60 4.80 -16.64
CA GLN A 6 -19.37 5.96 -16.25
C GLN A 6 -18.35 7.06 -16.00
N GLN A 7 -18.34 8.06 -16.90
CA GLN A 7 -17.63 9.30 -16.69
C GLN A 7 -18.15 9.89 -15.38
N LEU A 8 -17.28 9.95 -14.37
CA LEU A 8 -17.51 10.69 -13.12
C LEU A 8 -17.37 12.21 -13.39
N GLU A 9 -17.94 12.70 -14.50
CA GLU A 9 -17.95 14.13 -14.79
C GLU A 9 -18.84 14.83 -13.76
N GLY A 10 -18.19 15.59 -12.89
CA GLY A 10 -18.85 16.49 -11.94
C GLY A 10 -19.11 15.94 -10.54
N GLN A 11 -18.71 14.70 -10.20
CA GLN A 11 -18.77 14.25 -8.81
C GLN A 11 -17.47 14.62 -8.08
N GLN A 12 -17.59 15.46 -7.07
CA GLN A 12 -16.52 15.72 -6.12
C GLN A 12 -16.45 14.53 -5.15
N LEU A 13 -15.22 14.03 -4.92
CA LEU A 13 -14.97 12.99 -3.93
C LEU A 13 -14.89 13.63 -2.53
N ASP A 14 -15.72 13.19 -1.63
CA ASP A 14 -15.66 13.59 -0.22
C ASP A 14 -14.57 12.80 0.49
N ILE A 15 -13.66 13.52 1.13
CA ILE A 15 -12.62 12.93 1.97
C ILE A 15 -13.09 13.02 3.42
N ASN A 16 -13.57 11.91 3.97
CA ASN A 16 -14.13 11.87 5.31
C ASN A 16 -13.07 11.76 6.41
N PHE A 17 -11.91 11.16 6.10
CA PHE A 17 -10.82 10.96 7.06
C PHE A 17 -9.48 10.85 6.34
N VAL A 18 -8.46 11.52 6.88
CA VAL A 18 -7.06 11.39 6.44
C VAL A 18 -6.18 11.37 7.68
N GLU A 19 -5.31 10.39 7.76
CA GLU A 19 -4.30 10.31 8.81
C GLU A 19 -2.98 9.79 8.26
N SER A 20 -1.89 10.36 8.75
CA SER A 20 -0.54 9.85 8.52
C SER A 20 -0.05 9.14 9.77
N VAL A 21 0.14 7.83 9.68
CA VAL A 21 0.71 7.03 10.76
C VAL A 21 2.23 7.05 10.63
N ASP A 22 2.92 7.42 11.74
CA ASP A 22 4.40 7.50 11.75
C ASP A 22 5.05 6.11 11.83
N LEU A 23 4.66 5.25 10.88
CA LEU A 23 5.06 3.87 10.77
C LEU A 23 5.28 3.51 9.29
N GLY A 24 6.55 3.44 8.87
CA GLY A 24 6.92 3.07 7.51
C GLY A 24 7.77 1.80 7.48
N CYS A 25 7.77 1.12 6.32
CA CYS A 25 8.53 -0.12 6.13
C CYS A 25 10.03 0.05 6.48
N ARG A 26 10.64 1.17 6.12
CA ARG A 26 12.05 1.44 6.46
C ARG A 26 12.27 1.53 7.97
N ARG A 27 11.45 2.30 8.70
CA ARG A 27 11.57 2.44 10.16
C ARG A 27 11.35 1.12 10.88
N LEU A 28 10.35 0.36 10.44
CA LEU A 28 10.08 -0.96 11.01
C LEU A 28 11.24 -1.93 10.76
N THR A 29 11.82 -1.91 9.56
CA THR A 29 12.99 -2.70 9.20
C THR A 29 14.19 -2.38 10.08
N GLU A 30 14.52 -1.09 10.25
CA GLU A 30 15.66 -0.64 11.05
C GLU A 30 15.45 -0.99 12.54
N ARG A 31 14.23 -0.79 13.06
CA ARG A 31 13.92 -1.04 14.48
C ARG A 31 14.01 -2.51 14.88
N PHE A 32 13.60 -3.41 14.00
CA PHE A 32 13.54 -4.87 14.27
C PHE A 32 14.52 -5.67 13.42
N ASN A 33 15.51 -5.01 12.80
CA ASN A 33 16.55 -5.67 11.98
C ASN A 33 16.00 -6.67 10.94
N LEU A 34 14.85 -6.33 10.31
CA LEU A 34 14.15 -7.22 9.39
C LEU A 34 14.86 -7.42 8.03
N SER A 35 15.88 -6.63 7.75
CA SER A 35 16.76 -6.80 6.57
C SER A 35 17.91 -7.78 6.81
N SER A 36 18.07 -8.33 8.02
CA SER A 36 19.06 -9.37 8.28
C SER A 36 18.76 -10.64 7.49
N ASP A 37 19.77 -11.47 7.30
CA ASP A 37 19.63 -12.74 6.56
C ASP A 37 18.57 -13.66 7.18
N HIS A 38 18.49 -13.69 8.52
CA HIS A 38 17.48 -14.46 9.24
C HIS A 38 16.96 -13.64 10.40
N PRO A 39 15.92 -12.79 10.18
CA PRO A 39 15.30 -12.05 11.26
C PRO A 39 14.78 -13.02 12.32
N SER A 40 15.04 -12.73 13.59
CA SER A 40 14.59 -13.61 14.66
C SER A 40 13.06 -13.61 14.78
N ALA A 41 12.49 -14.73 15.24
CA ALA A 41 11.04 -14.80 15.51
C ALA A 41 10.60 -13.71 16.51
N LYS A 42 11.47 -13.32 17.45
CA LYS A 42 11.22 -12.23 18.39
C LYS A 42 11.13 -10.87 17.69
N ASP A 43 11.98 -10.62 16.70
CA ASP A 43 11.97 -9.37 15.94
C ASP A 43 10.74 -9.27 15.05
N ILE A 44 10.38 -10.36 14.38
CA ILE A 44 9.14 -10.44 13.57
C ILE A 44 7.91 -10.23 14.45
N ASP A 45 7.79 -10.92 15.59
CA ASP A 45 6.69 -10.75 16.54
C ASP A 45 6.64 -9.32 17.10
N GLY A 46 7.79 -8.73 17.42
CA GLY A 46 7.89 -7.34 17.84
C GLY A 46 7.40 -6.35 16.78
N ALA A 47 7.73 -6.59 15.51
CA ALA A 47 7.27 -5.80 14.38
C ALA A 47 5.75 -5.90 14.20
N HIS A 48 5.18 -7.11 14.28
CA HIS A 48 3.73 -7.33 14.26
C HIS A 48 3.01 -6.58 15.38
N LYS A 49 3.48 -6.72 16.62
CA LYS A 49 2.87 -6.06 17.79
C LYS A 49 2.87 -4.54 17.65
N MET A 50 3.98 -3.97 17.22
CA MET A 50 4.08 -2.53 16.98
C MET A 50 3.15 -2.07 15.86
N ALA A 51 3.13 -2.79 14.74
CA ALA A 51 2.27 -2.48 13.61
C ALA A 51 0.79 -2.58 14.00
N ALA A 52 0.39 -3.66 14.67
CA ALA A 52 -0.97 -3.89 15.13
C ALA A 52 -1.46 -2.77 16.06
N GLN A 53 -0.64 -2.37 17.04
CA GLN A 53 -0.99 -1.29 17.96
C GLN A 53 -1.24 0.02 17.22
N MET A 54 -0.29 0.47 16.39
CA MET A 54 -0.40 1.76 15.70
C MET A 54 -1.54 1.78 14.67
N MET A 55 -1.77 0.67 13.96
CA MET A 55 -2.88 0.54 13.00
C MET A 55 -4.23 0.53 13.72
N SER A 56 -4.35 -0.20 14.84
CA SER A 56 -5.57 -0.23 15.64
C SER A 56 -5.96 1.16 16.15
N GLU A 57 -5.00 1.93 16.64
CA GLU A 57 -5.23 3.31 17.11
C GLU A 57 -5.75 4.21 15.97
N ALA A 58 -5.16 4.13 14.77
CA ALA A 58 -5.60 4.90 13.61
C ALA A 58 -7.00 4.47 13.14
N ILE A 59 -7.27 3.16 13.10
CA ILE A 59 -8.58 2.62 12.71
C ILE A 59 -9.67 3.07 13.68
N VAL A 60 -9.42 3.05 14.99
CA VAL A 60 -10.39 3.53 16.00
C VAL A 60 -10.72 5.01 15.77
N ARG A 61 -9.72 5.85 15.49
CA ARG A 61 -9.97 7.26 15.17
C ARG A 61 -10.78 7.45 13.89
N ALA A 62 -10.52 6.64 12.87
CA ALA A 62 -11.29 6.66 11.63
C ALA A 62 -12.77 6.27 11.87
N GLN A 63 -13.01 5.19 12.62
CA GLN A 63 -14.35 4.70 12.95
C GLN A 63 -15.19 5.69 13.76
N GLN A 64 -14.57 6.60 14.49
CA GLN A 64 -15.25 7.68 15.22
C GLN A 64 -15.73 8.81 14.30
N GLN A 65 -15.18 8.93 13.09
CA GLN A 65 -15.41 10.06 12.20
C GLN A 65 -16.14 9.69 10.90
N CYS A 66 -16.08 8.44 10.48
CA CYS A 66 -16.70 8.01 9.24
C CYS A 66 -17.31 6.61 9.35
N ALA A 67 -18.22 6.30 8.42
CA ALA A 67 -18.77 4.96 8.26
C ALA A 67 -17.69 3.94 7.90
N ALA A 68 -17.95 2.67 8.20
CA ALA A 68 -17.04 1.59 7.84
C ALA A 68 -16.83 1.54 6.31
N PRO A 69 -15.58 1.50 5.83
CA PRO A 69 -15.31 1.41 4.41
C PRO A 69 -15.71 0.03 3.86
N GLU A 70 -16.20 0.02 2.62
CA GLU A 70 -16.61 -1.21 1.93
C GLU A 70 -15.45 -1.85 1.15
N LEU A 71 -14.43 -1.07 0.82
CA LEU A 71 -13.31 -1.51 -0.01
C LEU A 71 -11.99 -0.98 0.56
N MET A 72 -10.98 -1.86 0.60
CA MET A 72 -9.61 -1.49 0.87
C MET A 72 -8.81 -1.45 -0.42
N VAL A 73 -8.18 -0.31 -0.70
CA VAL A 73 -7.29 -0.15 -1.87
C VAL A 73 -5.88 0.17 -1.40
N GLY A 74 -4.92 -0.64 -1.82
CA GLY A 74 -3.50 -0.43 -1.56
C GLY A 74 -2.80 0.19 -2.77
N VAL A 75 -2.00 1.21 -2.50
CA VAL A 75 -1.16 1.86 -3.51
C VAL A 75 0.31 1.83 -3.10
N GLY A 76 1.18 2.01 -4.06
CA GLY A 76 2.62 2.08 -3.85
C GLY A 76 3.30 0.73 -3.78
N GLY A 77 4.62 0.79 -3.69
CA GLY A 77 5.48 -0.31 -4.05
C GLY A 77 5.40 -1.58 -3.21
N THR A 78 4.93 -1.53 -1.97
CA THR A 78 4.68 -2.75 -1.20
C THR A 78 3.49 -3.52 -1.78
N ALA A 79 2.37 -2.85 -1.96
CA ALA A 79 1.15 -3.47 -2.48
C ALA A 79 1.37 -4.06 -3.88
N THR A 80 1.97 -3.29 -4.79
CA THR A 80 2.23 -3.73 -6.17
C THR A 80 3.24 -4.89 -6.23
N SER A 81 4.26 -4.90 -5.36
CA SER A 81 5.22 -6.01 -5.28
C SER A 81 4.59 -7.31 -4.78
N LEU A 82 3.60 -7.25 -3.90
CA LEU A 82 2.91 -8.46 -3.44
C LEU A 82 2.20 -9.19 -4.59
N ILE A 83 1.50 -8.46 -5.46
CA ILE A 83 0.88 -9.03 -6.67
C ILE A 83 1.98 -9.59 -7.59
N ALA A 84 3.06 -8.82 -7.82
CA ALA A 84 4.12 -9.24 -8.73
C ALA A 84 4.84 -10.53 -8.23
N ILE A 85 5.06 -10.67 -6.92
CA ILE A 85 5.63 -11.88 -6.32
C ILE A 85 4.66 -13.05 -6.45
N ARG A 86 3.39 -12.86 -6.10
CA ARG A 86 2.36 -13.91 -6.18
C ARG A 86 2.24 -14.48 -7.60
N ASP A 87 2.21 -13.59 -8.60
CA ASP A 87 1.98 -13.93 -9.99
C ASP A 87 3.29 -14.17 -10.77
N LEU A 88 4.45 -14.13 -10.08
CA LEU A 88 5.79 -14.35 -10.65
C LEU A 88 6.04 -13.47 -11.89
N LEU A 89 5.72 -12.18 -11.80
CA LEU A 89 5.80 -11.25 -12.92
C LEU A 89 7.26 -10.85 -13.22
N ASP A 90 7.82 -11.44 -14.25
CA ASP A 90 9.11 -11.08 -14.83
C ASP A 90 9.02 -11.20 -16.38
N PRO A 91 9.05 -10.08 -17.12
CA PRO A 91 9.15 -8.70 -16.65
C PRO A 91 7.90 -8.22 -15.90
N TYR A 92 8.07 -7.19 -15.08
CA TYR A 92 6.96 -6.55 -14.37
C TYR A 92 5.93 -5.98 -15.36
N ASP A 93 4.66 -6.30 -15.13
CA ASP A 93 3.54 -5.86 -15.99
C ASP A 93 2.49 -5.10 -15.14
N PRO A 94 2.44 -3.77 -15.21
CA PRO A 94 1.50 -2.97 -14.44
C PRO A 94 0.03 -3.25 -14.80
N ALA A 95 -0.26 -3.72 -16.00
CA ALA A 95 -1.63 -4.05 -16.40
C ALA A 95 -2.16 -5.30 -15.69
N LYS A 96 -1.27 -6.21 -15.27
CA LYS A 96 -1.62 -7.38 -14.46
C LYS A 96 -1.74 -7.05 -12.97
N VAL A 97 -1.09 -5.97 -12.53
CA VAL A 97 -1.10 -5.53 -11.14
C VAL A 97 -2.28 -4.61 -10.83
N HIS A 98 -2.58 -3.68 -11.73
CA HIS A 98 -3.63 -2.68 -11.52
C HIS A 98 -5.01 -3.32 -11.39
N LEU A 99 -5.71 -2.97 -10.31
CA LEU A 99 -7.03 -3.50 -9.92
C LEU A 99 -7.06 -5.02 -9.67
N ASN A 100 -5.90 -5.66 -9.53
CA ASN A 100 -5.83 -7.03 -9.07
C ASN A 100 -6.06 -7.10 -7.54
N HIS A 101 -6.43 -8.28 -7.05
CA HIS A 101 -6.76 -8.52 -5.66
C HIS A 101 -5.71 -9.41 -5.02
N ILE A 102 -5.45 -9.19 -3.72
CA ILE A 102 -4.66 -10.11 -2.90
C ILE A 102 -5.39 -10.37 -1.59
N SER A 103 -5.45 -11.62 -1.18
CA SER A 103 -6.03 -12.02 0.10
C SER A 103 -5.03 -11.87 1.25
N LEU A 104 -5.54 -11.78 2.48
CA LEU A 104 -4.71 -11.79 3.68
C LEU A 104 -3.90 -13.09 3.80
N ASP A 105 -4.43 -14.22 3.36
CA ASP A 105 -3.73 -15.50 3.38
C ASP A 105 -2.54 -15.49 2.41
N GLU A 106 -2.71 -14.96 1.19
CA GLU A 106 -1.60 -14.80 0.24
C GLU A 106 -0.53 -13.81 0.75
N VAL A 107 -0.94 -12.71 1.38
CA VAL A 107 -0.01 -11.78 2.06
C VAL A 107 0.80 -12.51 3.12
N SER A 108 0.13 -13.34 3.96
CA SER A 108 0.80 -14.13 5.00
C SER A 108 1.74 -15.20 4.44
N GLN A 109 1.41 -15.82 3.32
CA GLN A 109 2.31 -16.76 2.63
C GLN A 109 3.56 -16.06 2.10
N ILE A 110 3.40 -14.87 1.50
CA ILE A 110 4.55 -14.07 1.01
C ILE A 110 5.40 -13.59 2.20
N GLU A 111 4.79 -13.23 3.32
CA GLU A 111 5.52 -12.88 4.55
C GLU A 111 6.39 -14.06 5.02
N GLY A 112 5.82 -15.26 5.11
CA GLY A 112 6.56 -16.47 5.45
C GLY A 112 7.70 -16.77 4.48
N LEU A 113 7.47 -16.60 3.18
CA LEU A 113 8.51 -16.73 2.16
C LEU A 113 9.66 -15.74 2.39
N LEU A 114 9.35 -14.46 2.60
CA LEU A 114 10.35 -13.42 2.85
C LEU A 114 11.12 -13.65 4.15
N ALA A 115 10.44 -14.07 5.21
CA ALA A 115 11.06 -14.34 6.51
C ALA A 115 12.02 -15.54 6.49
N SER A 116 11.77 -16.54 5.64
CA SER A 116 12.58 -17.75 5.51
C SER A 116 13.87 -17.56 4.70
N LYS A 117 14.03 -16.43 4.00
CA LYS A 117 15.12 -16.18 3.06
C LYS A 117 16.12 -15.17 3.60
N THR A 118 17.40 -15.38 3.25
CA THR A 118 18.45 -14.36 3.41
C THR A 118 18.14 -13.13 2.58
N LEU A 119 18.76 -11.99 2.91
CA LEU A 119 18.58 -10.78 2.12
C LEU A 119 18.91 -10.99 0.64
N LYS A 120 20.01 -11.71 0.37
CA LYS A 120 20.42 -12.03 -1.00
C LYS A 120 19.39 -12.88 -1.74
N GLU A 121 18.84 -13.90 -1.10
CA GLU A 121 17.79 -14.73 -1.70
C GLU A 121 16.47 -13.96 -1.90
N ARG A 122 16.19 -12.95 -1.07
CA ARG A 122 15.04 -12.04 -1.28
C ARG A 122 15.22 -11.18 -2.52
N GLU A 123 16.45 -10.73 -2.83
CA GLU A 123 16.75 -9.97 -4.05
C GLU A 123 16.47 -10.78 -5.32
N ASP A 124 16.58 -12.11 -5.24
CA ASP A 124 16.39 -13.05 -6.36
C ASP A 124 14.92 -13.56 -6.47
N ILE A 125 13.99 -13.09 -5.63
CA ILE A 125 12.58 -13.48 -5.72
C ILE A 125 11.97 -12.90 -7.00
N THR A 126 11.42 -13.77 -7.84
CA THR A 126 10.70 -13.36 -9.06
C THR A 126 9.54 -12.43 -8.72
N GLY A 127 9.42 -11.32 -9.43
CA GLY A 127 8.41 -10.29 -9.18
C GLY A 127 8.83 -9.23 -8.14
N LEU A 128 9.90 -9.46 -7.38
CA LEU A 128 10.43 -8.47 -6.43
C LEU A 128 11.59 -7.68 -7.03
N GLN A 129 11.47 -6.36 -7.06
CA GLN A 129 12.60 -5.52 -7.42
C GLN A 129 13.68 -5.61 -6.34
N ALA A 130 14.92 -6.00 -6.67
CA ALA A 130 16.02 -6.21 -5.72
C ALA A 130 16.22 -5.04 -4.74
N LYS A 131 16.10 -3.80 -5.20
CA LYS A 131 16.19 -2.59 -4.35
C LYS A 131 15.13 -2.50 -3.24
N ARG A 132 14.05 -3.29 -3.33
CA ARG A 132 12.95 -3.35 -2.33
C ARG A 132 13.14 -4.49 -1.33
N ALA A 133 13.98 -5.48 -1.64
CA ALA A 133 14.21 -6.65 -0.79
C ALA A 133 14.49 -6.31 0.68
N PRO A 134 15.28 -5.27 1.01
CA PRO A 134 15.57 -4.94 2.42
C PRO A 134 14.35 -4.53 3.24
N VAL A 135 13.34 -3.93 2.61
CA VAL A 135 12.17 -3.37 3.31
C VAL A 135 10.88 -4.17 3.07
N MET A 136 10.94 -5.18 2.19
CA MET A 136 9.72 -5.87 1.74
C MET A 136 9.06 -6.66 2.87
N LEU A 137 9.82 -7.34 3.74
CA LEU A 137 9.27 -8.07 4.88
C LEU A 137 8.50 -7.11 5.82
N ALA A 138 9.09 -5.98 6.16
CA ALA A 138 8.42 -4.98 6.99
C ALA A 138 7.16 -4.42 6.32
N GLY A 139 7.23 -4.14 5.03
CA GLY A 139 6.06 -3.66 4.27
C GLY A 139 4.92 -4.67 4.24
N THR A 140 5.25 -5.96 4.11
CA THR A 140 4.28 -7.06 4.14
C THR A 140 3.62 -7.19 5.51
N ILE A 141 4.40 -7.13 6.60
CA ILE A 141 3.88 -7.12 7.99
C ILE A 141 2.92 -5.95 8.20
N LEU A 142 3.31 -4.73 7.78
CA LEU A 142 2.44 -3.55 7.92
C LEU A 142 1.10 -3.74 7.22
N LEU A 143 1.12 -4.26 6.01
CA LEU A 143 -0.09 -4.46 5.23
C LEU A 143 -0.97 -5.58 5.82
N ALA A 144 -0.35 -6.69 6.26
CA ALA A 144 -1.04 -7.77 6.94
C ALA A 144 -1.76 -7.28 8.21
N GLU A 145 -1.07 -6.49 9.05
CA GLU A 145 -1.65 -5.96 10.27
C GLU A 145 -2.74 -4.92 10.00
N LEU A 146 -2.59 -4.09 8.97
CA LEU A 146 -3.65 -3.18 8.55
C LEU A 146 -4.91 -3.95 8.12
N MET A 147 -4.77 -4.98 7.29
CA MET A 147 -5.88 -5.82 6.85
C MET A 147 -6.55 -6.54 8.02
N LYS A 148 -5.78 -7.14 8.94
CA LYS A 148 -6.30 -7.83 10.13
C LYS A 148 -7.09 -6.87 11.03
N ASN A 149 -6.52 -5.72 11.38
CA ASN A 149 -7.13 -4.79 12.34
C ASN A 149 -8.35 -4.07 11.75
N SER A 150 -8.40 -3.87 10.43
CA SER A 150 -9.55 -3.29 9.73
C SER A 150 -10.62 -4.31 9.32
N GLY A 151 -10.35 -5.62 9.49
CA GLY A 151 -11.28 -6.70 9.16
C GLY A 151 -11.37 -7.04 7.67
N PHE A 152 -10.51 -6.46 6.82
CA PHE A 152 -10.49 -6.76 5.39
C PHE A 152 -9.75 -8.07 5.10
N LYS A 153 -10.43 -8.98 4.39
CA LYS A 153 -9.85 -10.24 3.92
C LYS A 153 -9.16 -10.11 2.57
N HIS A 154 -9.47 -9.06 1.83
CA HIS A 154 -8.93 -8.78 0.50
C HIS A 154 -8.54 -7.33 0.36
N LEU A 155 -7.49 -7.09 -0.41
CA LEU A 155 -6.99 -5.79 -0.80
C LEU A 155 -7.01 -5.69 -2.32
N VAL A 156 -7.57 -4.61 -2.86
CA VAL A 156 -7.41 -4.24 -4.28
C VAL A 156 -6.12 -3.44 -4.42
N VAL A 157 -5.29 -3.77 -5.40
CA VAL A 157 -4.02 -3.07 -5.62
C VAL A 157 -4.14 -2.11 -6.79
N SER A 158 -3.72 -0.88 -6.62
CA SER A 158 -3.74 0.13 -7.67
C SER A 158 -2.35 0.64 -8.01
N GLU A 159 -2.06 0.76 -9.31
CA GLU A 159 -0.88 1.45 -9.84
C GLU A 159 -1.05 2.98 -9.85
N SER A 160 -2.28 3.45 -9.71
CA SER A 160 -2.56 4.90 -9.62
C SER A 160 -2.20 5.40 -8.22
N ASP A 161 -0.96 5.81 -8.07
CA ASP A 161 -0.40 6.29 -6.82
C ASP A 161 -0.64 7.79 -6.57
N LEU A 162 -0.02 8.31 -5.51
CA LEU A 162 -0.09 9.70 -5.10
C LEU A 162 0.31 10.67 -6.22
N LEU A 163 1.34 10.34 -7.01
CA LEU A 163 1.83 11.21 -8.09
C LEU A 163 0.79 11.31 -9.20
N PHE A 164 0.14 10.20 -9.54
CA PHE A 164 -0.92 10.18 -10.55
C PHE A 164 -2.12 11.02 -10.10
N GLY A 165 -2.56 10.88 -8.84
CA GLY A 165 -3.62 11.71 -8.26
C GLY A 165 -3.28 13.20 -8.26
N LEU A 166 -2.03 13.55 -7.94
CA LEU A 166 -1.55 14.93 -7.97
C LEU A 166 -1.59 15.53 -9.38
N VAL A 167 -1.15 14.78 -10.40
CA VAL A 167 -1.16 15.23 -11.81
C VAL A 167 -2.59 15.45 -12.29
N ILE A 168 -3.52 14.54 -12.01
CA ILE A 168 -4.94 14.70 -12.39
C ILE A 168 -5.53 15.95 -11.74
N THR A 169 -5.28 16.15 -10.45
CA THR A 169 -5.78 17.31 -9.71
C THR A 169 -5.20 18.61 -10.26
N ALA A 170 -3.91 18.67 -10.51
CA ALA A 170 -3.24 19.84 -11.09
C ALA A 170 -3.75 20.15 -12.52
N ALA A 171 -3.95 19.14 -13.34
CA ALA A 171 -4.49 19.29 -14.69
C ALA A 171 -5.92 19.84 -14.68
N ALA A 172 -6.78 19.35 -13.79
CA ALA A 172 -8.15 19.85 -13.64
C ALA A 172 -8.16 21.35 -13.27
N VAL A 173 -7.37 21.73 -12.27
CA VAL A 173 -7.25 23.13 -11.83
C VAL A 173 -6.68 24.02 -12.94
N HIS A 174 -5.66 23.57 -13.68
CA HIS A 174 -5.09 24.31 -14.82
C HIS A 174 -6.10 24.54 -15.93
N GLN A 175 -7.02 23.62 -16.18
CA GLN A 175 -8.10 23.74 -17.15
C GLN A 175 -9.30 24.57 -16.64
N GLY A 176 -9.22 25.16 -15.45
CA GLY A 176 -10.32 25.89 -14.82
C GLY A 176 -11.48 25.00 -14.37
N LYS A 177 -11.26 23.67 -14.32
CA LYS A 177 -12.24 22.71 -13.80
C LYS A 177 -12.15 22.61 -12.27
N GLN A 178 -13.23 22.19 -11.65
CA GLN A 178 -13.23 21.89 -10.22
C GLN A 178 -12.29 20.71 -9.93
N SER A 179 -11.52 20.82 -8.85
CA SER A 179 -10.67 19.70 -8.39
C SER A 179 -11.56 18.48 -8.07
N PRO A 180 -11.15 17.27 -8.47
CA PRO A 180 -11.88 16.05 -8.12
C PRO A 180 -11.89 15.74 -6.62
N VAL A 181 -11.02 16.39 -5.86
CA VAL A 181 -10.96 16.34 -4.38
C VAL A 181 -11.09 17.75 -3.82
N ILE A 182 -11.50 17.90 -2.55
CA ILE A 182 -11.68 19.21 -1.89
C ILE A 182 -10.38 20.03 -1.89
N TRP A 183 -9.23 19.35 -1.80
CA TRP A 183 -7.92 20.00 -1.83
C TRP A 183 -7.60 20.52 -3.24
N GLN A 184 -7.17 21.78 -3.33
CA GLN A 184 -6.74 22.41 -4.58
C GLN A 184 -5.26 22.81 -4.47
N PRO A 185 -4.41 22.37 -5.41
CA PRO A 185 -3.02 22.81 -5.42
C PRO A 185 -2.92 24.28 -5.83
N ILE A 186 -2.07 25.03 -5.13
CA ILE A 186 -1.71 26.39 -5.55
C ILE A 186 -0.62 26.26 -6.59
N LEU A 187 -0.99 26.46 -7.87
CA LEU A 187 -0.03 26.47 -8.97
C LEU A 187 0.64 27.85 -9.04
N ARG A 188 1.96 27.89 -8.88
CA ARG A 188 2.76 29.09 -9.08
C ARG A 188 3.55 28.95 -10.39
N PRO A 189 3.65 30.01 -11.23
CA PRO A 189 4.54 29.98 -12.37
C PRO A 189 5.98 29.75 -11.88
N LEU A 190 6.71 28.95 -12.62
CA LEU A 190 8.16 28.80 -12.44
C LEU A 190 8.81 30.08 -13.02
N ASN A 191 9.42 30.89 -12.16
CA ASN A 191 10.21 32.06 -12.55
C ASN A 191 11.57 31.60 -13.06
#